data_fba0cfc626dfcded1e34122e8c05f259
#
_entry.id   fba0cfc626dfcded1e34122e8c05f259
#
_cell.length_a   1.000
_cell.length_b   1.000
_cell.length_c   1.000
_cell.angle_alpha   90.00
_cell.angle_beta   90.00
_cell.angle_gamma   90.00
#
_symmetry.space_group_name_H-M   'P 1'
#
loop_
_entity.id
_entity.type
_entity.pdbx_description
1 polymer ?
#
loop_
_entity_poly.entity_id
_entity_poly.type
_entity_poly.pdbx_seq_one_letter_code
_entity_poly.pdbx_strand_id
1 'polypeptide(L)'
;MVAQIQFESIKRNGSFGFISSAKLLMQKPSYRKRAFLGFGIMFGAQCTGVLVINNYQVTLFPGLGVSPAMSLALYCIYLFIALIGNGTCGFIVDRLGRRKMLLIGLVGSCFALVGETIFASLSEHTNNRAILGLAVFFIFAYIPFFSTFVDTTQYIYMSEIFPSEVRSHGVALSVSGQSLLHA
;
A
#
# COMPACT_ATOMS: atom_id res chain seq x y z
N MET A 1 28.77 -4.48 20.73
CA MET A 1 28.44 -5.50 19.73
C MET A 1 28.35 -6.91 20.31
N VAL A 2 29.39 -7.44 20.99
CA VAL A 2 29.38 -8.77 21.62
C VAL A 2 28.30 -8.90 22.71
N ALA A 3 28.11 -7.90 23.56
CA ALA A 3 27.09 -7.89 24.61
C ALA A 3 25.65 -7.92 24.06
N GLN A 4 25.37 -7.32 22.90
CA GLN A 4 24.09 -7.40 22.24
C GLN A 4 23.81 -8.81 21.69
N ILE A 5 24.82 -9.42 21.10
CA ILE A 5 24.71 -10.81 20.56
C ILE A 5 24.50 -11.81 21.70
N GLN A 6 25.15 -11.62 22.86
CA GLN A 6 24.91 -12.45 24.03
C GLN A 6 23.52 -12.23 24.63
N PHE A 7 23.03 -11.00 24.69
CA PHE A 7 21.67 -10.70 25.13
C PHE A 7 20.61 -11.30 24.22
N GLU A 8 20.84 -11.26 22.90
CA GLU A 8 19.97 -11.89 21.91
C GLU A 8 20.02 -13.43 21.97
N SER A 9 21.17 -14.03 22.26
CA SER A 9 21.31 -15.50 22.39
C SER A 9 20.65 -16.04 23.66
N ILE A 10 20.74 -15.33 24.77
CA ILE A 10 20.05 -15.67 26.04
C ILE A 10 18.52 -15.52 25.87
N LYS A 11 18.09 -14.52 25.12
CA LYS A 11 16.68 -14.27 24.83
C LYS A 11 16.09 -15.28 23.81
N ARG A 12 16.91 -15.82 22.92
CA ARG A 12 16.52 -16.86 21.92
C ARG A 12 16.36 -18.25 22.55
N ASN A 13 17.09 -18.56 23.61
CA ASN A 13 16.95 -19.82 24.35
C ASN A 13 15.74 -19.84 25.33
N GLY A 14 15.22 -18.68 25.70
CA GLY A 14 13.92 -18.59 26.37
C GLY A 14 12.83 -18.46 25.30
N SER A 15 12.24 -19.58 24.90
CA SER A 15 11.09 -19.71 24.00
C SER A 15 10.09 -18.54 24.10
N PHE A 16 10.41 -17.40 23.45
CA PHE A 16 9.42 -16.37 23.21
C PHE A 16 8.53 -16.85 22.06
N GLY A 17 7.60 -17.74 22.39
CA GLY A 17 6.57 -18.19 21.46
C GLY A 17 5.79 -16.96 20.92
N PHE A 18 5.24 -17.08 19.73
CA PHE A 18 4.40 -16.10 19.07
C PHE A 18 3.39 -15.44 20.04
N ILE A 19 2.82 -16.22 20.96
CA ILE A 19 1.86 -15.79 21.97
C ILE A 19 2.47 -14.83 23.02
N SER A 20 3.71 -15.06 23.47
CA SER A 20 4.35 -14.18 24.46
C SER A 20 4.77 -12.84 23.85
N SER A 21 5.18 -12.81 22.60
CA SER A 21 5.50 -11.56 21.90
C SER A 21 4.24 -10.75 21.57
N ALA A 22 3.16 -11.41 21.19
CA ALA A 22 1.84 -10.77 21.02
C ALA A 22 1.33 -10.20 22.35
N LYS A 23 1.51 -10.93 23.47
CA LYS A 23 1.17 -10.48 24.81
C LYS A 23 2.01 -9.25 25.24
N LEU A 24 3.30 -9.22 24.89
CA LEU A 24 4.18 -8.07 25.13
C LEU A 24 3.77 -6.83 24.34
N LEU A 25 3.34 -7.00 23.08
CA LEU A 25 2.78 -5.94 22.25
C LEU A 25 1.51 -5.32 22.87
N MET A 26 0.68 -6.13 23.52
CA MET A 26 -0.57 -5.67 24.12
C MET A 26 -0.39 -5.13 25.55
N GLN A 27 0.59 -5.61 26.32
CA GLN A 27 0.82 -5.19 27.70
C GLN A 27 1.38 -3.78 27.84
N LYS A 28 2.29 -3.35 26.95
CA LYS A 28 2.87 -2.02 27.01
C LYS A 28 2.03 -1.03 26.21
N PRO A 29 1.47 0.05 26.83
CA PRO A 29 0.58 1.00 26.15
C PRO A 29 1.26 1.70 24.96
N SER A 30 2.58 1.88 25.01
CA SER A 30 3.38 2.44 23.90
C SER A 30 3.41 1.51 22.68
N TYR A 31 3.56 0.20 22.86
CA TYR A 31 3.60 -0.77 21.76
C TYR A 31 2.20 -1.00 21.18
N ARG A 32 1.17 -0.98 22.02
CA ARG A 32 -0.23 -1.07 21.58
C ARG A 32 -0.62 0.09 20.66
N LYS A 33 -0.24 1.33 21.00
CA LYS A 33 -0.49 2.50 20.13
C LYS A 33 0.21 2.36 18.77
N ARG A 34 1.44 1.87 18.76
CA ARG A 34 2.21 1.64 17.51
C ARG A 34 1.59 0.52 16.66
N ALA A 35 1.16 -0.57 17.29
CA ALA A 35 0.49 -1.67 16.62
C ALA A 35 -0.85 -1.24 16.00
N PHE A 36 -1.66 -0.48 16.75
CA PHE A 36 -2.91 0.07 16.25
C PHE A 36 -2.70 1.07 15.11
N LEU A 37 -1.69 1.93 15.22
CA LEU A 37 -1.33 2.86 14.16
C LEU A 37 -0.86 2.12 12.90
N GLY A 38 -0.02 1.09 13.07
CA GLY A 38 0.45 0.25 11.97
C GLY A 38 -0.67 -0.48 11.26
N PHE A 39 -1.55 -1.12 12.02
CA PHE A 39 -2.75 -1.75 11.49
C PHE A 39 -3.64 -0.74 10.73
N GLY A 40 -3.87 0.44 11.32
CA GLY A 40 -4.69 1.49 10.71
C GLY A 40 -4.12 2.02 9.40
N ILE A 41 -2.79 2.18 9.28
CA ILE A 41 -2.14 2.61 8.04
C ILE A 41 -2.29 1.54 6.95
N MET A 42 -2.02 0.27 7.26
CA MET A 42 -2.15 -0.83 6.31
C MET A 42 -3.61 -1.02 5.85
N PHE A 43 -4.54 -1.00 6.79
CA PHE A 43 -5.96 -1.06 6.49
C PHE A 43 -6.41 0.14 5.65
N GLY A 44 -6.05 1.37 6.05
CA GLY A 44 -6.40 2.60 5.35
C GLY A 44 -5.83 2.66 3.92
N ALA A 45 -4.61 2.16 3.71
CA ALA A 45 -4.03 2.07 2.37
C ALA A 45 -4.85 1.15 1.45
N GLN A 46 -5.39 0.05 1.95
CA GLN A 46 -6.25 -0.82 1.15
C GLN A 46 -7.63 -0.19 0.86
N CYS A 47 -8.15 0.65 1.76
CA CYS A 47 -9.39 1.40 1.56
C CYS A 47 -9.29 2.45 0.43
N THR A 48 -8.10 2.75 -0.10
CA THR A 48 -7.93 3.62 -1.28
C THR A 48 -8.37 2.98 -2.60
N GLY A 49 -8.96 1.79 -2.58
CA GLY A 49 -9.48 1.13 -3.79
C GLY A 49 -8.43 0.38 -4.60
N VAL A 50 -7.17 0.26 -4.12
CA VAL A 50 -6.10 -0.45 -4.84
C VAL A 50 -6.47 -1.89 -5.16
N LEU A 51 -7.20 -2.58 -4.26
CA LEU A 51 -7.68 -3.95 -4.47
C LEU A 51 -8.63 -4.05 -5.66
N VAL A 52 -9.57 -3.11 -5.75
CA VAL A 52 -10.53 -3.07 -6.85
C VAL A 52 -9.80 -2.84 -8.17
N ILE A 53 -8.90 -1.86 -8.22
CA ILE A 53 -8.14 -1.56 -9.43
C ILE A 53 -7.30 -2.77 -9.83
N ASN A 54 -6.51 -3.36 -8.94
CA ASN A 54 -5.61 -4.47 -9.27
C ASN A 54 -6.35 -5.74 -9.71
N ASN A 55 -7.49 -6.06 -9.10
CA ASN A 55 -8.22 -7.29 -9.42
C ASN A 55 -9.18 -7.13 -10.61
N TYR A 56 -9.77 -5.94 -10.77
CA TYR A 56 -10.81 -5.72 -11.77
C TYR A 56 -10.35 -4.88 -12.97
N GLN A 57 -9.10 -4.41 -13.01
CA GLN A 57 -8.58 -3.55 -14.06
C GLN A 57 -8.75 -4.17 -15.46
N VAL A 58 -8.46 -5.47 -15.61
CA VAL A 58 -8.59 -6.18 -16.89
C VAL A 58 -10.06 -6.26 -17.34
N THR A 59 -11.01 -6.24 -16.42
CA THR A 59 -12.45 -6.21 -16.69
C THR A 59 -13.00 -4.79 -16.83
N LEU A 60 -12.40 -3.81 -16.21
CA LEU A 60 -12.77 -2.40 -16.32
C LEU A 60 -12.52 -1.85 -17.73
N PHE A 61 -11.37 -2.16 -18.33
CA PHE A 61 -11.02 -1.67 -19.66
C PHE A 61 -11.98 -2.10 -20.78
N PRO A 62 -12.44 -3.36 -20.87
CA PRO A 62 -13.49 -3.75 -21.80
C PRO A 62 -14.82 -3.02 -21.57
N GLY A 63 -15.19 -2.76 -20.31
CA GLY A 63 -16.35 -1.93 -19.97
C GLY A 63 -16.25 -0.49 -20.51
N LEU A 64 -15.03 0.00 -20.67
CA LEU A 64 -14.72 1.27 -21.32
C LEU A 64 -14.55 1.18 -22.85
N GLY A 65 -14.92 0.05 -23.49
CA GLY A 65 -14.86 -0.13 -24.95
C GLY A 65 -13.48 -0.50 -25.50
N VAL A 66 -12.55 -0.91 -24.64
CA VAL A 66 -11.19 -1.35 -25.02
C VAL A 66 -11.22 -2.85 -25.34
N SER A 67 -10.51 -3.29 -26.40
CA SER A 67 -10.43 -4.73 -26.73
C SER A 67 -9.72 -5.53 -25.63
N PRO A 68 -10.07 -6.81 -25.41
CA PRO A 68 -9.44 -7.62 -24.35
C PRO A 68 -7.93 -7.76 -24.48
N ALA A 69 -7.41 -7.86 -25.70
CA ALA A 69 -5.97 -7.92 -25.95
C ALA A 69 -5.26 -6.61 -25.57
N MET A 70 -5.86 -5.46 -25.87
CA MET A 70 -5.36 -4.15 -25.50
C MET A 70 -5.45 -3.94 -23.97
N SER A 71 -6.51 -4.45 -23.32
CA SER A 71 -6.65 -4.39 -21.86
C SER A 71 -5.50 -5.09 -21.15
N LEU A 72 -5.08 -6.25 -21.65
CA LEU A 72 -3.94 -6.98 -21.09
C LEU A 72 -2.61 -6.21 -21.30
N ALA A 73 -2.43 -5.61 -22.49
CA ALA A 73 -1.25 -4.78 -22.76
C ALA A 73 -1.20 -3.54 -21.84
N LEU A 74 -2.32 -2.87 -21.65
CA LEU A 74 -2.42 -1.74 -20.71
C LEU A 74 -2.12 -2.17 -19.28
N TYR A 75 -2.56 -3.35 -18.86
CA TYR A 75 -2.24 -3.90 -17.54
C TYR A 75 -0.74 -4.17 -17.37
N CYS A 76 -0.04 -4.68 -18.41
CA CYS A 76 1.41 -4.85 -18.38
C CYS A 76 2.14 -3.50 -18.23
N ILE A 77 1.69 -2.46 -18.96
CA ILE A 77 2.25 -1.11 -18.85
C ILE A 77 2.01 -0.55 -17.44
N TYR A 78 0.82 -0.77 -16.88
CA TYR A 78 0.47 -0.40 -15.51
C TYR A 78 1.45 -0.98 -14.49
N LEU A 79 1.72 -2.29 -14.54
CA LEU A 79 2.66 -2.96 -13.66
C LEU A 79 4.10 -2.45 -13.84
N PHE A 80 4.50 -2.13 -15.07
CA PHE A 80 5.82 -1.58 -15.34
C PHE A 80 6.00 -0.17 -14.73
N ILE A 81 4.99 0.69 -14.81
CA ILE A 81 4.99 2.00 -14.13
C ILE A 81 5.05 1.83 -12.62
N ALA A 82 4.30 0.87 -12.06
CA ALA A 82 4.34 0.56 -10.62
C ALA A 82 5.74 0.10 -10.17
N LEU A 83 6.42 -0.72 -10.97
CA LEU A 83 7.79 -1.18 -10.70
C LEU A 83 8.77 0.00 -10.64
N ILE A 84 8.70 0.92 -11.61
CA ILE A 84 9.54 2.13 -11.63
C ILE A 84 9.22 3.01 -10.41
N GLY A 85 7.93 3.18 -10.08
CA GLY A 85 7.47 3.94 -8.92
C GLY A 85 8.05 3.40 -7.61
N ASN A 86 7.94 2.10 -7.39
CA ASN A 86 8.50 1.43 -6.21
C ASN A 86 10.02 1.56 -6.13
N GLY A 87 10.72 1.43 -7.25
CA GLY A 87 12.17 1.59 -7.32
C GLY A 87 12.64 3.02 -6.99
N THR A 88 11.90 4.03 -7.40
CA THR A 88 12.23 5.45 -7.13
C THR A 88 11.87 5.89 -5.71
N CYS A 89 10.95 5.19 -5.04
CA CYS A 89 10.52 5.50 -3.69
C CYS A 89 11.71 5.60 -2.71
N GLY A 90 12.68 4.68 -2.79
CA GLY A 90 13.85 4.66 -1.90
C GLY A 90 14.65 5.96 -1.92
N PHE A 91 14.78 6.60 -3.08
CA PHE A 91 15.50 7.89 -3.21
C PHE A 91 14.68 9.08 -2.72
N ILE A 92 13.36 9.00 -2.83
CA ILE A 92 12.45 10.10 -2.49
C ILE A 92 12.13 10.09 -0.98
N VAL A 93 11.99 8.90 -0.36
CA VAL A 93 11.57 8.75 1.03
C VAL A 93 12.53 9.40 2.01
N ASP A 94 13.84 9.37 1.71
CA ASP A 94 14.86 9.97 2.58
C ASP A 94 14.88 11.50 2.50
N ARG A 95 14.44 12.09 1.38
CA ARG A 95 14.38 13.54 1.19
C ARG A 95 13.09 14.17 1.72
N LEU A 96 11.94 13.57 1.42
CA LEU A 96 10.63 14.11 1.79
C LEU A 96 10.18 13.71 3.19
N GLY A 97 10.64 12.56 3.69
CA GLY A 97 10.20 11.95 4.95
C GLY A 97 8.90 11.18 4.81
N ARG A 98 8.81 10.08 5.58
CA ARG A 98 7.75 9.05 5.49
C ARG A 98 6.33 9.61 5.62
N ARG A 99 6.13 10.54 6.58
CA ARG A 99 4.81 11.12 6.86
C ARG A 99 4.28 11.98 5.71
N LYS A 100 5.14 12.81 5.12
CA LYS A 100 4.74 13.67 4.00
C LYS A 100 4.45 12.86 2.75
N MET A 101 5.24 11.81 2.51
CA MET A 101 5.02 10.89 1.39
C MET A 101 3.65 10.20 1.48
N LEU A 102 3.31 9.62 2.64
CA LEU A 102 1.99 9.00 2.83
C LEU A 102 0.84 9.98 2.59
N LEU A 103 0.95 11.23 3.08
CA LEU A 103 -0.08 12.24 2.87
C LEU A 103 -0.22 12.63 1.41
N ILE A 104 0.90 12.90 0.70
CA ILE A 104 0.89 13.23 -0.73
C ILE A 104 0.30 12.07 -1.54
N GLY A 105 0.73 10.83 -1.23
CA GLY A 105 0.22 9.63 -1.89
C GLY A 105 -1.28 9.44 -1.71
N LEU A 106 -1.79 9.57 -0.48
CA LEU A 106 -3.22 9.44 -0.19
C LEU A 106 -4.05 10.51 -0.90
N VAL A 107 -3.64 11.78 -0.81
CA VAL A 107 -4.35 12.88 -1.49
C VAL A 107 -4.33 12.70 -3.00
N GLY A 108 -3.17 12.37 -3.58
CA GLY A 108 -3.03 12.13 -5.02
C GLY A 108 -3.87 10.93 -5.50
N SER A 109 -3.87 9.84 -4.73
CA SER A 109 -4.69 8.65 -5.04
C SER A 109 -6.19 8.97 -4.97
N CYS A 110 -6.63 9.69 -3.94
CA CYS A 110 -8.05 10.11 -3.84
C CYS A 110 -8.45 11.01 -5.02
N PHE A 111 -7.59 11.96 -5.41
CA PHE A 111 -7.87 12.83 -6.55
C PHE A 111 -7.99 12.05 -7.86
N ALA A 112 -7.09 11.10 -8.08
CA ALA A 112 -7.12 10.24 -9.26
C ALA A 112 -8.39 9.37 -9.31
N LEU A 113 -8.82 8.78 -8.18
CA LEU A 113 -10.04 7.98 -8.09
C LEU A 113 -11.31 8.80 -8.32
N VAL A 114 -11.38 10.01 -7.77
CA VAL A 114 -12.52 10.91 -8.02
C VAL A 114 -12.59 11.25 -9.50
N GLY A 115 -11.47 11.56 -10.12
CA GLY A 115 -11.40 11.83 -11.57
C GLY A 115 -11.85 10.61 -12.39
N GLU A 116 -11.34 9.44 -12.08
CA GLU A 116 -11.72 8.18 -12.74
C GLU A 116 -13.22 7.93 -12.65
N THR A 117 -13.81 8.02 -11.45
CA THR A 117 -15.24 7.78 -11.22
C THR A 117 -16.11 8.76 -12.01
N ILE A 118 -15.74 10.05 -12.05
CA ILE A 118 -16.48 11.07 -12.81
C ILE A 118 -16.44 10.75 -14.32
N PHE A 119 -15.25 10.48 -14.87
CA PHE A 119 -15.11 10.24 -16.31
C PHE A 119 -15.64 8.87 -16.73
N ALA A 120 -15.57 7.85 -15.86
CA ALA A 120 -16.18 6.55 -16.10
C ALA A 120 -17.72 6.69 -16.19
N SER A 121 -18.38 7.38 -15.26
CA SER A 121 -19.83 7.60 -15.30
C SER A 121 -20.27 8.44 -16.50
N LEU A 122 -19.51 9.45 -16.89
CA LEU A 122 -19.76 10.23 -18.09
C LEU A 122 -19.60 9.40 -19.38
N SER A 123 -18.70 8.43 -19.40
CA SER A 123 -18.50 7.56 -20.56
C SER A 123 -19.68 6.62 -20.82
N GLU A 124 -20.42 6.20 -19.79
CA GLU A 124 -21.63 5.37 -19.93
C GLU A 124 -22.75 6.12 -20.63
N HIS A 125 -22.84 7.44 -20.45
CA HIS A 125 -23.88 8.29 -21.05
C HIS A 125 -23.48 8.90 -22.39
N THR A 126 -22.19 8.96 -22.69
CA THR A 126 -21.68 9.66 -23.88
C THR A 126 -20.64 8.80 -24.58
N ASN A 127 -20.97 8.29 -25.76
CA ASN A 127 -20.09 7.43 -26.57
C ASN A 127 -18.88 8.22 -27.18
N ASN A 128 -18.27 9.09 -26.36
CA ASN A 128 -17.21 10.00 -26.79
C ASN A 128 -15.84 9.42 -26.42
N ARG A 129 -15.02 9.11 -27.43
CA ARG A 129 -13.67 8.52 -27.25
C ARG A 129 -12.73 9.40 -26.40
N ALA A 130 -12.95 10.70 -26.33
CA ALA A 130 -12.13 11.59 -25.52
C ALA A 130 -12.41 11.39 -24.01
N ILE A 131 -13.66 11.22 -23.62
CA ILE A 131 -14.07 10.97 -22.22
C ILE A 131 -13.53 9.61 -21.75
N LEU A 132 -13.60 8.60 -22.61
CA LEU A 132 -13.02 7.29 -22.39
C LEU A 132 -11.51 7.36 -22.15
N GLY A 133 -10.80 8.11 -23.01
CA GLY A 133 -9.35 8.31 -22.87
C GLY A 133 -8.99 9.00 -21.55
N LEU A 134 -9.81 9.93 -21.07
CA LEU A 134 -9.63 10.59 -19.77
C LEU A 134 -9.84 9.63 -18.59
N ALA A 135 -10.84 8.76 -18.64
CA ALA A 135 -11.05 7.75 -17.60
C ALA A 135 -9.81 6.83 -17.49
N VAL A 136 -9.32 6.31 -18.61
CA VAL A 136 -8.09 5.50 -18.64
C VAL A 136 -6.89 6.29 -18.12
N PHE A 137 -6.76 7.58 -18.50
CA PHE A 137 -5.67 8.44 -18.00
C PHE A 137 -5.68 8.56 -16.47
N PHE A 138 -6.84 8.71 -15.82
CA PHE A 138 -6.92 8.78 -14.37
C PHE A 138 -6.56 7.46 -13.69
N ILE A 139 -6.88 6.30 -14.27
CA ILE A 139 -6.40 5.00 -13.79
C ILE A 139 -4.87 4.97 -13.82
N PHE A 140 -4.25 5.43 -14.92
CA PHE A 140 -2.80 5.51 -15.01
C PHE A 140 -2.17 6.57 -14.11
N ALA A 141 -2.86 7.66 -13.83
CA ALA A 141 -2.41 8.69 -12.88
C ALA A 141 -2.44 8.19 -11.42
N TYR A 142 -3.36 7.29 -11.08
CA TYR A 142 -3.42 6.69 -9.76
C TYR A 142 -2.14 5.93 -9.37
N ILE A 143 -1.54 5.19 -10.31
CA ILE A 143 -0.42 4.29 -10.06
C ILE A 143 0.79 4.98 -9.43
N PRO A 144 1.37 6.04 -10.03
CA PRO A 144 2.56 6.66 -9.48
C PRO A 144 2.32 7.26 -8.09
N PHE A 145 1.11 7.76 -7.82
CA PHE A 145 0.78 8.24 -6.48
C PHE A 145 0.70 7.10 -5.48
N PHE A 146 0.01 6.02 -5.81
CA PHE A 146 -0.12 4.90 -4.89
C PHE A 146 1.19 4.12 -4.74
N SER A 147 1.80 3.66 -5.84
CA SER A 147 2.98 2.81 -5.84
C SER A 147 4.20 3.52 -5.24
N THR A 148 4.50 4.76 -5.67
CA THR A 148 5.68 5.48 -5.19
C THR A 148 5.52 6.00 -3.76
N PHE A 149 4.35 6.55 -3.43
CA PHE A 149 4.18 7.30 -2.18
C PHE A 149 3.50 6.49 -1.07
N VAL A 150 2.62 5.54 -1.38
CA VAL A 150 1.88 4.78 -0.37
C VAL A 150 2.46 3.38 -0.19
N ASP A 151 2.49 2.58 -1.25
CA ASP A 151 2.77 1.15 -1.21
C ASP A 151 4.11 0.83 -0.53
N THR A 152 5.21 1.32 -1.06
CA THR A 152 6.54 1.07 -0.46
C THR A 152 6.71 1.79 0.88
N THR A 153 6.20 3.04 1.01
CA THR A 153 6.40 3.86 2.22
C THR A 153 5.71 3.25 3.44
N GLN A 154 4.56 2.60 3.29
CA GLN A 154 3.89 1.94 4.41
C GLN A 154 4.75 0.82 5.02
N TYR A 155 5.43 0.01 4.22
CA TYR A 155 6.33 -1.05 4.72
C TYR A 155 7.58 -0.48 5.39
N ILE A 156 8.18 0.59 4.82
CA ILE A 156 9.31 1.28 5.44
C ILE A 156 8.88 1.84 6.80
N TYR A 157 7.75 2.52 6.86
CA TYR A 157 7.23 3.08 8.11
C TYR A 157 6.98 2.00 9.17
N MET A 158 6.42 0.83 8.78
CA MET A 158 6.22 -0.30 9.70
C MET A 158 7.54 -0.84 10.24
N SER A 159 8.56 -0.93 9.41
CA SER A 159 9.87 -1.42 9.84
C SER A 159 10.58 -0.48 10.83
N GLU A 160 10.27 0.81 10.79
CA GLU A 160 10.87 1.85 11.64
C GLU A 160 10.10 2.08 12.96
N ILE A 161 8.77 1.92 12.94
CA ILE A 161 7.95 2.23 14.12
C ILE A 161 8.11 1.21 15.24
N PHE A 162 8.47 -0.04 14.90
CA PHE A 162 8.65 -1.11 15.87
C PHE A 162 10.11 -1.26 16.28
N PRO A 163 10.41 -1.37 17.58
CA PRO A 163 11.76 -1.72 18.05
C PRO A 163 12.14 -3.12 17.59
N SER A 164 13.46 -3.37 17.46
CA SER A 164 14.01 -4.64 16.94
C SER A 164 13.45 -5.89 17.62
N GLU A 165 13.16 -5.80 18.92
CA GLU A 165 12.68 -6.91 19.75
C GLU A 165 11.30 -7.46 19.33
N VAL A 166 10.40 -6.60 18.87
CA VAL A 166 9.00 -6.94 18.55
C VAL A 166 8.66 -6.63 17.09
N ARG A 167 9.64 -6.23 16.28
CA ARG A 167 9.44 -5.77 14.91
C ARG A 167 8.73 -6.81 14.04
N SER A 168 9.19 -8.06 14.06
CA SER A 168 8.61 -9.13 13.24
C SER A 168 7.12 -9.36 13.56
N HIS A 169 6.77 -9.40 14.86
CA HIS A 169 5.39 -9.60 15.29
C HIS A 169 4.52 -8.35 15.09
N GLY A 170 5.10 -7.15 15.28
CA GLY A 170 4.40 -5.89 15.04
C GLY A 170 4.07 -5.67 13.57
N VAL A 171 5.03 -5.99 12.67
CA VAL A 171 4.82 -5.95 11.21
C VAL A 171 3.79 -6.99 10.78
N ALA A 172 3.89 -8.24 11.27
CA ALA A 172 2.92 -9.28 10.96
C ALA A 172 1.49 -8.91 11.37
N LEU A 173 1.32 -8.32 12.57
CA LEU A 173 0.02 -7.83 13.02
C LEU A 173 -0.49 -6.67 12.15
N SER A 174 0.40 -5.77 11.70
CA SER A 174 0.00 -4.66 10.82
C SER A 174 -0.42 -5.16 9.45
N VAL A 175 0.32 -6.12 8.86
CA VAL A 175 0.01 -6.75 7.57
C VAL A 175 -1.30 -7.55 7.63
N SER A 176 -1.70 -8.10 8.80
CA SER A 176 -3.01 -8.74 8.94
C SER A 176 -4.17 -7.76 8.69
N GLY A 177 -3.97 -6.45 8.96
CA GLY A 177 -4.93 -5.40 8.59
C GLY A 177 -5.15 -5.28 7.08
N GLN A 178 -4.10 -5.48 6.30
CA GLN A 178 -4.20 -5.57 4.83
C GLN A 178 -4.96 -6.83 4.40
N SER A 179 -4.64 -7.99 4.99
CA SER A 179 -5.24 -9.28 4.64
C SER A 179 -6.74 -9.35 4.93
N LEU A 180 -7.26 -8.59 5.90
CA LEU A 180 -8.69 -8.54 6.21
C LEU A 180 -9.56 -8.00 5.07
N LEU A 181 -8.99 -7.18 4.18
CA LEU A 181 -9.71 -6.67 3.01
C LEU A 181 -9.52 -7.54 1.77
N HIS A 182 -8.62 -8.53 1.82
CA HIS A 182 -8.43 -9.54 0.76
C HIS A 182 -9.31 -10.79 0.96
N ALA A 183 -9.91 -10.96 2.16
CA ALA A 183 -10.79 -12.08 2.49
C ALA A 183 -12.25 -11.78 2.16
#